data_d091c5b04f03d2d298b3a3c31b63796b
#
_entry.id   d091c5b04f03d2d298b3a3c31b63796b
#
_cell.length_a   1.000
_cell.length_b   1.000
_cell.length_c   1.000
_cell.angle_alpha   90.00
_cell.angle_beta   90.00
_cell.angle_gamma   90.00
#
_symmetry.space_group_name_H-M   'P 1'
#
loop_
_entity.id
_entity.type
_entity.pdbx_description
1 polymer ?
#
loop_
_entity_poly.entity_id
_entity_poly.type
_entity_poly.pdbx_seq_one_letter_code
_entity_poly.pdbx_strand_id
1 'polypeptide(L)'
;MIIKNKILERVYPSDISKGGMFVVPDGITKIGASAFYDCSNLISVIIPDSVTRIGSGAFYHCLNLASVIIGRGVTSIGDHAFDTCIKLTSIVIPDNVLEIEDHVFEDCTNLTSVTIGNGVICIGRYAFYNCTSLTSITIPDSVIDIGYNAFDECTNLTSVTIGKGLKIIGEDVFLHTPLKSVRKNYKAFRLQSDGGLVCRTKPYNVGEKASVKGVLKICENGIHYCTNLFEIFNYYYGKYGKDFVICECEVSKEQRGGRGCSSKRCARWIIPQRILPREEVIKILNDGGTKE
;
A
#
# COMPACT_ATOMS: atom_id res chain seq x y z
N MET A 1 5.98 7.25 -34.75
CA MET A 1 5.02 7.62 -33.69
C MET A 1 3.73 8.16 -34.27
N ILE A 2 2.64 8.07 -33.54
CA ILE A 2 1.33 8.62 -33.91
C ILE A 2 0.94 9.67 -32.89
N ILE A 3 0.66 10.88 -33.39
CA ILE A 3 0.17 12.01 -32.58
C ILE A 3 -1.14 12.50 -33.19
N LYS A 4 -2.21 12.60 -32.40
CA LYS A 4 -3.48 13.21 -32.81
C LYS A 4 -4.01 14.12 -31.68
N ASN A 5 -4.47 15.30 -32.05
CA ASN A 5 -5.07 16.27 -31.12
C ASN A 5 -4.20 16.51 -29.85
N LYS A 6 -2.88 16.64 -30.02
CA LYS A 6 -1.91 16.76 -28.93
C LYS A 6 -1.85 15.55 -27.98
N ILE A 7 -2.34 14.39 -28.41
CA ILE A 7 -2.23 13.11 -27.72
C ILE A 7 -1.17 12.28 -28.42
N LEU A 8 -0.20 11.78 -27.69
CA LEU A 8 0.77 10.78 -28.17
C LEU A 8 0.11 9.41 -28.08
N GLU A 9 -0.45 8.94 -29.20
CA GLU A 9 -1.23 7.69 -29.24
C GLU A 9 -0.37 6.43 -29.34
N ARG A 10 0.76 6.51 -30.08
CA ARG A 10 1.63 5.35 -30.26
C ARG A 10 3.08 5.77 -30.57
N VAL A 11 4.00 5.07 -29.92
CA VAL A 11 5.43 5.11 -30.19
C VAL A 11 5.88 3.76 -30.69
N TYR A 12 6.72 3.73 -31.71
CA TYR A 12 7.31 2.51 -32.26
C TYR A 12 8.79 2.42 -31.85
N PRO A 13 9.36 1.22 -31.79
CA PRO A 13 10.81 1.07 -31.50
C PRO A 13 11.72 1.93 -32.37
N SER A 14 11.34 2.18 -33.64
CA SER A 14 12.07 3.06 -34.56
C SER A 14 12.05 4.55 -34.20
N ASP A 15 11.11 4.98 -33.36
CA ASP A 15 10.99 6.38 -32.90
C ASP A 15 11.90 6.65 -31.70
N ILE A 16 12.40 5.60 -31.06
CA ILE A 16 13.26 5.68 -29.88
C ILE A 16 14.72 5.79 -30.36
N SER A 17 15.49 6.68 -29.74
CA SER A 17 16.90 6.85 -30.09
C SER A 17 17.71 5.56 -29.94
N LYS A 18 18.85 5.44 -30.66
CA LYS A 18 19.75 4.28 -30.53
C LYS A 18 20.24 4.04 -29.09
N GLY A 19 20.24 5.09 -28.24
CA GLY A 19 20.56 5.00 -26.83
C GLY A 19 19.38 4.67 -25.93
N GLY A 20 18.21 4.34 -26.49
CA GLY A 20 17.01 3.97 -25.73
C GLY A 20 16.30 5.14 -25.06
N MET A 21 16.66 6.39 -25.40
CA MET A 21 16.02 7.57 -24.82
C MET A 21 14.89 8.07 -25.74
N PHE A 22 13.77 8.45 -25.11
CA PHE A 22 12.67 9.13 -25.77
C PHE A 22 12.29 10.41 -25.02
N VAL A 23 12.19 11.51 -25.72
CA VAL A 23 11.67 12.77 -25.17
C VAL A 23 10.30 12.99 -25.79
N VAL A 24 9.26 13.07 -24.96
CA VAL A 24 7.91 13.39 -25.44
C VAL A 24 7.93 14.78 -26.04
N PRO A 25 7.48 14.96 -27.30
CA PRO A 25 7.55 16.25 -27.97
C PRO A 25 6.80 17.36 -27.24
N ASP A 26 7.31 18.58 -27.33
CA ASP A 26 6.64 19.76 -26.77
C ASP A 26 5.23 19.94 -27.35
N GLY A 27 4.32 20.45 -26.51
CA GLY A 27 2.93 20.67 -26.89
C GLY A 27 2.02 19.43 -26.83
N ILE A 28 2.58 18.23 -26.54
CA ILE A 28 1.79 17.07 -26.16
C ILE A 28 1.17 17.32 -24.80
N THR A 29 -0.15 17.10 -24.72
CA THR A 29 -0.91 17.28 -23.46
C THR A 29 -1.29 15.97 -22.78
N LYS A 30 -1.28 14.86 -23.52
CA LYS A 30 -1.61 13.53 -23.00
C LYS A 30 -0.74 12.46 -23.64
N ILE A 31 -0.34 11.47 -22.85
CA ILE A 31 0.17 10.19 -23.33
C ILE A 31 -1.03 9.23 -23.38
N GLY A 32 -1.31 8.68 -24.54
CA GLY A 32 -2.44 7.78 -24.75
C GLY A 32 -2.30 6.44 -24.03
N ALA A 33 -3.41 5.72 -23.93
CA ALA A 33 -3.39 4.35 -23.42
C ALA A 33 -2.46 3.47 -24.27
N SER A 34 -1.62 2.68 -23.62
CA SER A 34 -0.66 1.77 -24.25
C SER A 34 0.28 2.44 -25.28
N ALA A 35 0.55 3.74 -25.15
CA ALA A 35 1.34 4.49 -26.14
C ALA A 35 2.75 3.93 -26.36
N PHE A 36 3.38 3.39 -25.31
CA PHE A 36 4.71 2.75 -25.32
C PHE A 36 4.62 1.25 -24.97
N TYR A 37 3.44 0.64 -25.07
CA TYR A 37 3.27 -0.76 -24.75
C TYR A 37 4.34 -1.64 -25.40
N ASP A 38 5.03 -2.46 -24.57
CA ASP A 38 6.09 -3.41 -25.00
C ASP A 38 7.26 -2.77 -25.79
N CYS A 39 7.57 -1.49 -25.52
CA CYS A 39 8.75 -0.84 -26.10
C CYS A 39 10.03 -1.33 -25.42
N SER A 40 10.48 -2.53 -25.79
CA SER A 40 11.63 -3.21 -25.18
C SER A 40 12.97 -2.48 -25.35
N ASN A 41 13.09 -1.57 -26.31
CA ASN A 41 14.29 -0.73 -26.51
C ASN A 41 14.23 0.63 -25.78
N LEU A 42 13.15 0.92 -25.04
CA LEU A 42 13.02 2.14 -24.23
C LEU A 42 13.79 1.97 -22.90
N ILE A 43 14.81 2.82 -22.68
CA ILE A 43 15.62 2.82 -21.46
C ILE A 43 15.28 4.02 -20.58
N SER A 44 15.01 5.18 -21.21
CA SER A 44 14.63 6.38 -20.47
C SER A 44 13.60 7.21 -21.22
N VAL A 45 12.73 7.86 -20.46
CA VAL A 45 11.71 8.76 -21.00
C VAL A 45 11.67 10.08 -20.24
N ILE A 46 11.54 11.18 -20.97
CA ILE A 46 11.31 12.52 -20.42
C ILE A 46 9.91 12.96 -20.84
N ILE A 47 9.05 13.20 -19.85
CA ILE A 47 7.68 13.70 -20.03
C ILE A 47 7.66 15.17 -19.64
N PRO A 48 7.39 16.12 -20.56
CA PRO A 48 7.44 17.54 -20.28
C PRO A 48 6.25 18.03 -19.45
N ASP A 49 6.36 19.23 -18.90
CA ASP A 49 5.32 19.87 -18.09
C ASP A 49 4.01 20.14 -18.86
N SER A 50 4.03 20.11 -20.18
CA SER A 50 2.80 20.22 -20.99
C SER A 50 1.87 19.02 -20.88
N VAL A 51 2.38 17.86 -20.47
CA VAL A 51 1.59 16.63 -20.32
C VAL A 51 0.80 16.70 -19.00
N THR A 52 -0.50 16.53 -19.10
CA THR A 52 -1.41 16.52 -17.93
C THR A 52 -1.86 15.12 -17.52
N ARG A 53 -1.80 14.15 -18.43
CA ARG A 53 -2.23 12.77 -18.17
C ARG A 53 -1.32 11.75 -18.83
N ILE A 54 -0.99 10.70 -18.07
CA ILE A 54 -0.40 9.46 -18.56
C ILE A 54 -1.52 8.43 -18.60
N GLY A 55 -1.80 7.86 -19.78
CA GLY A 55 -2.91 6.91 -19.99
C GLY A 55 -2.65 5.54 -19.41
N SER A 56 -3.72 4.74 -19.30
CA SER A 56 -3.65 3.36 -18.79
C SER A 56 -2.71 2.51 -19.64
N GLY A 57 -1.84 1.74 -18.98
CA GLY A 57 -0.84 0.89 -19.62
C GLY A 57 0.16 1.64 -20.50
N ALA A 58 0.32 2.96 -20.34
CA ALA A 58 1.12 3.77 -21.27
C ALA A 58 2.53 3.22 -21.49
N PHE A 59 3.18 2.70 -20.44
CA PHE A 59 4.51 2.07 -20.45
C PHE A 59 4.46 0.61 -19.99
N TYR A 60 3.28 -0.02 -20.09
CA TYR A 60 3.12 -1.42 -19.71
C TYR A 60 4.11 -2.31 -20.43
N HIS A 61 4.78 -3.20 -19.69
CA HIS A 61 5.78 -4.14 -20.19
C HIS A 61 7.01 -3.50 -20.90
N CYS A 62 7.37 -2.24 -20.52
CA CYS A 62 8.62 -1.63 -20.93
C CYS A 62 9.80 -2.18 -20.10
N LEU A 63 10.20 -3.42 -20.39
CA LEU A 63 11.12 -4.23 -19.56
C LEU A 63 12.50 -3.60 -19.32
N ASN A 64 12.95 -2.70 -20.21
CA ASN A 64 14.25 -2.04 -20.08
C ASN A 64 14.16 -0.59 -19.61
N LEU A 65 12.95 -0.08 -19.32
CA LEU A 65 12.75 1.29 -18.83
C LEU A 65 13.35 1.43 -17.42
N ALA A 66 14.49 2.12 -17.34
CA ALA A 66 15.26 2.31 -16.12
C ALA A 66 15.04 3.69 -15.48
N SER A 67 14.66 4.69 -16.26
CA SER A 67 14.49 6.07 -15.79
C SER A 67 13.30 6.76 -16.42
N VAL A 68 12.53 7.44 -15.59
CA VAL A 68 11.37 8.24 -16.00
C VAL A 68 11.45 9.60 -15.31
N ILE A 69 11.38 10.66 -16.09
CA ILE A 69 11.20 12.02 -15.58
C ILE A 69 9.77 12.44 -15.89
N ILE A 70 8.96 12.66 -14.87
CA ILE A 70 7.57 13.09 -14.99
C ILE A 70 7.49 14.59 -14.77
N GLY A 71 7.00 15.32 -15.77
CA GLY A 71 6.78 16.75 -15.69
C GLY A 71 5.74 17.15 -14.65
N ARG A 72 5.87 18.34 -14.09
CA ARG A 72 4.99 18.86 -13.03
C ARG A 72 3.54 19.11 -13.47
N GLY A 73 3.28 19.14 -14.79
CA GLY A 73 1.92 19.27 -15.32
C GLY A 73 1.06 18.03 -15.15
N VAL A 74 1.66 16.87 -14.89
CA VAL A 74 0.91 15.59 -14.77
C VAL A 74 0.06 15.61 -13.52
N THR A 75 -1.25 15.37 -13.70
CA THR A 75 -2.27 15.32 -12.64
C THR A 75 -2.86 13.93 -12.45
N SER A 76 -2.67 13.01 -13.42
CA SER A 76 -3.21 11.64 -13.38
C SER A 76 -2.26 10.66 -14.05
N ILE A 77 -2.06 9.50 -13.40
CA ILE A 77 -1.30 8.35 -13.90
C ILE A 77 -2.26 7.17 -13.89
N GLY A 78 -2.62 6.68 -15.08
CA GLY A 78 -3.67 5.67 -15.27
C GLY A 78 -3.25 4.26 -14.87
N ASP A 79 -4.24 3.38 -14.78
CA ASP A 79 -4.07 1.97 -14.41
C ASP A 79 -2.95 1.30 -15.21
N HIS A 80 -2.13 0.47 -14.57
CA HIS A 80 -1.03 -0.27 -15.20
C HIS A 80 0.00 0.60 -15.95
N ALA A 81 0.08 1.92 -15.69
CA ALA A 81 0.87 2.82 -16.52
C ALA A 81 2.36 2.42 -16.61
N PHE A 82 2.96 1.90 -15.55
CA PHE A 82 4.35 1.42 -15.48
C PHE A 82 4.45 -0.03 -15.01
N ASP A 83 3.36 -0.77 -15.11
CA ASP A 83 3.32 -2.18 -14.72
C ASP A 83 4.38 -2.98 -15.49
N THR A 84 5.06 -3.88 -14.79
CA THR A 84 6.15 -4.73 -15.31
C THR A 84 7.34 -3.93 -15.88
N CYS A 85 7.56 -2.68 -15.43
CA CYS A 85 8.79 -1.95 -15.72
C CYS A 85 9.93 -2.44 -14.82
N ILE A 86 10.38 -3.69 -15.04
CA ILE A 86 11.29 -4.41 -14.15
C ILE A 86 12.67 -3.78 -13.97
N LYS A 87 13.10 -2.87 -14.84
CA LYS A 87 14.38 -2.13 -14.71
C LYS A 87 14.24 -0.77 -14.06
N LEU A 88 13.02 -0.31 -13.79
CA LEU A 88 12.80 0.98 -13.13
C LEU A 88 13.35 0.93 -11.70
N THR A 89 14.31 1.80 -11.39
CA THR A 89 14.99 1.81 -10.08
C THR A 89 14.48 2.89 -9.14
N SER A 90 13.98 3.99 -9.69
CA SER A 90 13.45 5.10 -8.91
C SER A 90 12.36 5.85 -9.66
N ILE A 91 11.44 6.44 -8.93
CA ILE A 91 10.39 7.30 -9.48
C ILE A 91 10.08 8.46 -8.54
N VAL A 92 9.87 9.65 -9.12
CA VAL A 92 9.34 10.83 -8.43
C VAL A 92 7.96 11.11 -9.00
N ILE A 93 6.93 11.01 -8.18
CA ILE A 93 5.56 11.35 -8.52
C ILE A 93 5.34 12.81 -8.16
N PRO A 94 5.03 13.70 -9.12
CA PRO A 94 4.87 15.13 -8.87
C PRO A 94 3.74 15.46 -7.88
N ASP A 95 3.85 16.63 -7.21
CA ASP A 95 2.84 17.11 -6.26
C ASP A 95 1.46 17.37 -6.88
N ASN A 96 1.38 17.57 -8.19
CA ASN A 96 0.11 17.80 -8.89
C ASN A 96 -0.66 16.50 -9.19
N VAL A 97 -0.05 15.33 -9.02
CA VAL A 97 -0.74 14.05 -9.16
C VAL A 97 -1.65 13.85 -7.96
N LEU A 98 -2.94 13.66 -8.23
CA LEU A 98 -3.96 13.47 -7.19
C LEU A 98 -4.15 11.99 -6.84
N GLU A 99 -3.95 11.11 -7.81
CA GLU A 99 -4.22 9.69 -7.65
C GLU A 99 -3.14 8.86 -8.38
N ILE A 100 -2.64 7.85 -7.69
CA ILE A 100 -1.91 6.73 -8.27
C ILE A 100 -2.97 5.65 -8.47
N GLU A 101 -3.40 5.43 -9.72
CA GLU A 101 -4.48 4.48 -10.05
C GLU A 101 -4.06 3.02 -9.76
N ASP A 102 -4.92 2.04 -10.10
CA ASP A 102 -4.67 0.63 -9.77
C ASP A 102 -3.47 0.08 -10.59
N HIS A 103 -2.66 -0.79 -10.00
CA HIS A 103 -1.56 -1.53 -10.65
C HIS A 103 -0.44 -0.66 -11.28
N VAL A 104 -0.32 0.62 -10.93
CA VAL A 104 0.57 1.56 -11.66
C VAL A 104 2.02 1.10 -11.70
N PHE A 105 2.57 0.56 -10.61
CA PHE A 105 3.95 0.07 -10.50
C PHE A 105 4.01 -1.41 -10.12
N GLU A 106 2.96 -2.17 -10.45
CA GLU A 106 2.97 -3.62 -10.24
C GLU A 106 4.18 -4.25 -10.93
N ASP A 107 4.79 -5.24 -10.27
CA ASP A 107 5.97 -5.96 -10.79
C ASP A 107 7.19 -5.08 -11.14
N CYS A 108 7.29 -3.85 -10.61
CA CYS A 108 8.51 -3.06 -10.71
C CYS A 108 9.58 -3.61 -9.73
N THR A 109 10.08 -4.80 -9.99
CA THR A 109 10.89 -5.60 -9.05
C THR A 109 12.23 -4.96 -8.65
N ASN A 110 12.79 -4.04 -9.45
CA ASN A 110 14.01 -3.32 -9.12
C ASN A 110 13.78 -1.91 -8.55
N LEU A 111 12.52 -1.53 -8.29
CA LEU A 111 12.19 -0.21 -7.74
C LEU A 111 12.65 -0.11 -6.28
N THR A 112 13.70 0.69 -6.04
CA THR A 112 14.31 0.86 -4.72
C THR A 112 13.87 2.14 -4.02
N SER A 113 13.45 3.16 -4.79
CA SER A 113 13.11 4.49 -4.28
C SER A 113 11.87 5.05 -4.95
N VAL A 114 10.91 5.46 -4.13
CA VAL A 114 9.68 6.14 -4.57
C VAL A 114 9.51 7.42 -3.75
N THR A 115 9.37 8.54 -4.44
CA THR A 115 8.95 9.80 -3.83
C THR A 115 7.50 10.05 -4.24
N ILE A 116 6.58 10.07 -3.29
CA ILE A 116 5.18 10.38 -3.52
C ILE A 116 4.95 11.86 -3.25
N GLY A 117 4.43 12.58 -4.24
CA GLY A 117 4.13 14.01 -4.13
C GLY A 117 3.05 14.32 -3.08
N ASN A 118 3.12 15.51 -2.49
CA ASN A 118 2.21 15.95 -1.41
C ASN A 118 0.78 16.27 -1.88
N GLY A 119 0.49 16.14 -3.18
CA GLY A 119 -0.87 16.24 -3.70
C GLY A 119 -1.61 14.92 -3.78
N VAL A 120 -0.91 13.78 -3.65
CA VAL A 120 -1.53 12.45 -3.79
C VAL A 120 -2.50 12.20 -2.63
N ILE A 121 -3.75 11.91 -3.00
CA ILE A 121 -4.87 11.65 -2.07
C ILE A 121 -5.15 10.16 -1.96
N CYS A 122 -4.95 9.42 -3.06
CA CYS A 122 -5.26 7.99 -3.14
C CYS A 122 -4.11 7.20 -3.76
N ILE A 123 -3.82 6.05 -3.18
CA ILE A 123 -2.94 5.00 -3.74
C ILE A 123 -3.82 3.81 -4.06
N GLY A 124 -3.92 3.44 -5.33
CA GLY A 124 -4.79 2.40 -5.85
C GLY A 124 -4.42 0.99 -5.41
N ARG A 125 -5.25 0.05 -5.85
CA ARG A 125 -5.05 -1.39 -5.59
C ARG A 125 -3.81 -1.88 -6.32
N TYR A 126 -3.03 -2.75 -5.67
CA TYR A 126 -1.81 -3.32 -6.26
C TYR A 126 -0.81 -2.29 -6.80
N ALA A 127 -0.94 -1.00 -6.43
CA ALA A 127 -0.16 0.08 -7.04
C ALA A 127 1.37 -0.13 -6.97
N PHE A 128 1.87 -0.82 -5.95
CA PHE A 128 3.28 -1.21 -5.77
C PHE A 128 3.41 -2.70 -5.44
N TYR A 129 2.47 -3.53 -5.91
CA TYR A 129 2.53 -4.97 -5.70
C TYR A 129 3.82 -5.56 -6.27
N ASN A 130 4.43 -6.47 -5.52
CA ASN A 130 5.67 -7.16 -5.90
C ASN A 130 6.85 -6.22 -6.26
N CYS A 131 6.91 -5.01 -5.65
CA CYS A 131 8.09 -4.14 -5.70
C CYS A 131 9.16 -4.70 -4.75
N THR A 132 9.76 -5.83 -5.09
CA THR A 132 10.60 -6.62 -4.18
C THR A 132 11.87 -5.92 -3.72
N SER A 133 12.38 -4.93 -4.46
CA SER A 133 13.57 -4.15 -4.07
C SER A 133 13.26 -2.93 -3.21
N LEU A 134 11.98 -2.60 -2.98
CA LEU A 134 11.60 -1.44 -2.17
C LEU A 134 11.87 -1.73 -0.69
N THR A 135 12.75 -0.95 -0.05
CA THR A 135 13.14 -1.15 1.35
C THR A 135 12.43 -0.22 2.32
N SER A 136 12.02 0.96 1.84
CA SER A 136 11.30 1.95 2.63
C SER A 136 10.35 2.77 1.75
N ILE A 137 9.26 3.25 2.34
CA ILE A 137 8.32 4.17 1.70
C ILE A 137 7.80 5.20 2.70
N THR A 138 7.65 6.44 2.24
CA THR A 138 6.96 7.50 2.98
C THR A 138 5.64 7.82 2.29
N ILE A 139 4.54 7.62 3.01
CA ILE A 139 3.18 7.99 2.61
C ILE A 139 2.91 9.40 3.12
N PRO A 140 2.70 10.40 2.25
CA PRO A 140 2.50 11.79 2.67
C PRO A 140 1.23 12.00 3.50
N ASP A 141 1.17 13.12 4.23
CA ASP A 141 -0.01 13.52 5.01
C ASP A 141 -1.27 13.76 4.13
N SER A 142 -1.09 14.00 2.84
CA SER A 142 -2.19 14.17 1.88
C SER A 142 -2.95 12.88 1.58
N VAL A 143 -2.31 11.72 1.70
CA VAL A 143 -2.92 10.44 1.36
C VAL A 143 -4.01 10.08 2.36
N ILE A 144 -5.22 9.89 1.85
CA ILE A 144 -6.43 9.55 2.61
C ILE A 144 -6.76 8.07 2.50
N ASP A 145 -6.46 7.45 1.35
CA ASP A 145 -6.83 6.08 1.02
C ASP A 145 -5.67 5.30 0.41
N ILE A 146 -5.51 4.05 0.86
CA ILE A 146 -4.58 3.07 0.27
C ILE A 146 -5.38 1.82 -0.09
N GLY A 147 -5.36 1.44 -1.36
CA GLY A 147 -6.09 0.32 -1.90
C GLY A 147 -5.60 -1.05 -1.45
N TYR A 148 -6.38 -2.07 -1.77
CA TYR A 148 -6.12 -3.47 -1.50
C TYR A 148 -4.77 -3.92 -2.10
N ASN A 149 -3.95 -4.65 -1.34
CA ASN A 149 -2.64 -5.20 -1.74
C ASN A 149 -1.64 -4.16 -2.28
N ALA A 150 -1.79 -2.88 -1.97
CA ALA A 150 -0.98 -1.82 -2.59
C ALA A 150 0.53 -2.03 -2.45
N PHE A 151 1.01 -2.66 -1.38
CA PHE A 151 2.43 -2.97 -1.11
C PHE A 151 2.64 -4.45 -0.77
N ASP A 152 1.68 -5.32 -1.13
CA ASP A 152 1.83 -6.76 -0.92
C ASP A 152 2.99 -7.31 -1.77
N GLU A 153 3.64 -8.38 -1.29
CA GLU A 153 4.85 -8.97 -1.89
C GLU A 153 6.07 -8.02 -1.98
N CYS A 154 6.04 -6.85 -1.32
CA CYS A 154 7.25 -6.02 -1.15
C CYS A 154 8.19 -6.67 -0.12
N THR A 155 8.84 -7.76 -0.50
CA THR A 155 9.56 -8.68 0.40
C THR A 155 10.78 -8.09 1.10
N ASN A 156 11.25 -6.91 0.68
CA ASN A 156 12.33 -6.19 1.36
C ASN A 156 11.87 -4.90 2.05
N LEU A 157 10.56 -4.61 2.08
CA LEU A 157 10.02 -3.40 2.72
C LEU A 157 10.08 -3.53 4.24
N THR A 158 11.07 -2.90 4.86
CA THR A 158 11.32 -2.96 6.31
C THR A 158 10.92 -1.71 7.06
N SER A 159 10.62 -0.61 6.34
CA SER A 159 10.26 0.68 6.93
C SER A 159 9.15 1.37 6.13
N VAL A 160 8.12 1.80 6.83
CA VAL A 160 7.01 2.58 6.26
C VAL A 160 6.74 3.76 7.18
N THR A 161 6.75 4.98 6.63
CA THR A 161 6.28 6.17 7.33
C THR A 161 4.88 6.51 6.82
N ILE A 162 3.89 6.55 7.70
CA ILE A 162 2.49 6.82 7.34
C ILE A 162 2.11 8.22 7.79
N GLY A 163 1.68 9.03 6.83
CA GLY A 163 1.17 10.38 7.08
C GLY A 163 -0.13 10.41 7.89
N LYS A 164 -0.39 11.54 8.53
CA LYS A 164 -1.53 11.72 9.45
C LYS A 164 -2.90 11.76 8.75
N GLY A 165 -2.92 11.98 7.43
CA GLY A 165 -4.15 12.08 6.64
C GLY A 165 -4.88 10.77 6.39
N LEU A 166 -4.18 9.63 6.51
CA LEU A 166 -4.73 8.32 6.16
C LEU A 166 -6.00 7.99 6.95
N LYS A 167 -7.08 7.67 6.24
CA LYS A 167 -8.41 7.35 6.81
C LYS A 167 -8.86 5.96 6.44
N ILE A 168 -8.49 5.48 5.26
CA ILE A 168 -8.90 4.20 4.69
C ILE A 168 -7.64 3.45 4.30
N ILE A 169 -7.60 2.17 4.63
CA ILE A 169 -6.55 1.26 4.19
C ILE A 169 -7.21 -0.05 3.78
N GLY A 170 -6.87 -0.52 2.59
CA GLY A 170 -7.36 -1.77 2.03
C GLY A 170 -6.97 -3.00 2.84
N GLU A 171 -7.55 -4.15 2.50
CA GLU A 171 -7.09 -5.43 3.04
C GLU A 171 -5.69 -5.75 2.45
N ASP A 172 -4.86 -6.42 3.24
CA ASP A 172 -3.58 -7.01 2.84
C ASP A 172 -2.55 -6.03 2.23
N VAL A 173 -2.66 -4.72 2.54
CA VAL A 173 -1.79 -3.67 1.97
C VAL A 173 -0.31 -3.98 2.14
N PHE A 174 0.11 -4.53 3.27
CA PHE A 174 1.51 -4.88 3.58
C PHE A 174 1.68 -6.38 3.82
N LEU A 175 0.85 -7.22 3.19
CA LEU A 175 0.99 -8.66 3.29
C LEU A 175 2.35 -9.08 2.67
N HIS A 176 2.95 -10.14 3.19
CA HIS A 176 4.27 -10.66 2.76
C HIS A 176 5.42 -9.64 2.82
N THR A 177 5.28 -8.55 3.57
CA THR A 177 6.39 -7.64 3.88
C THR A 177 7.10 -8.04 5.18
N PRO A 178 8.41 -7.78 5.33
CA PRO A 178 9.14 -8.06 6.56
C PRO A 178 8.99 -6.96 7.62
N LEU A 179 7.98 -6.10 7.53
CA LEU A 179 7.75 -5.04 8.50
C LEU A 179 7.72 -5.62 9.91
N LYS A 180 8.65 -5.19 10.75
CA LYS A 180 8.79 -5.69 12.12
C LYS A 180 7.57 -5.28 12.93
N SER A 181 6.86 -6.28 13.44
CA SER A 181 5.77 -6.03 14.38
C SER A 181 6.31 -5.74 15.77
N VAL A 182 5.66 -4.83 16.47
CA VAL A 182 5.72 -4.81 17.93
C VAL A 182 5.17 -6.14 18.41
N ARG A 183 5.97 -6.92 19.15
CA ARG A 183 5.54 -8.21 19.71
C ARG A 183 4.60 -7.99 20.91
N LYS A 184 3.46 -7.35 20.65
CA LYS A 184 2.37 -7.22 21.60
C LYS A 184 1.13 -7.92 21.04
N ASN A 185 0.20 -8.22 21.92
CA ASN A 185 -1.04 -8.85 21.50
C ASN A 185 -2.09 -7.79 21.25
N TYR A 186 -2.60 -7.72 20.04
CA TYR A 186 -3.58 -6.72 19.63
C TYR A 186 -4.89 -7.38 19.22
N LYS A 187 -5.99 -6.69 19.48
CA LYS A 187 -7.32 -7.08 19.06
C LYS A 187 -8.11 -5.86 18.63
N ALA A 188 -8.77 -5.95 17.50
CA ALA A 188 -9.75 -4.95 17.11
C ALA A 188 -11.12 -5.26 17.74
N PHE A 189 -11.77 -4.20 18.22
CA PHE A 189 -13.11 -4.24 18.79
C PHE A 189 -13.96 -3.17 18.11
N ARG A 190 -15.26 -3.44 17.99
CA ARG A 190 -16.21 -2.41 17.60
C ARG A 190 -16.54 -1.57 18.82
N LEU A 191 -16.47 -0.25 18.68
CA LEU A 191 -16.86 0.70 19.72
C LEU A 191 -18.37 0.91 19.66
N GLN A 192 -19.05 0.76 20.79
CA GLN A 192 -20.47 1.11 20.92
C GLN A 192 -20.64 2.58 21.30
N SER A 193 -21.85 3.10 21.13
CA SER A 193 -22.18 4.50 21.46
C SER A 193 -22.04 4.82 22.96
N ASP A 194 -22.11 3.81 23.82
CA ASP A 194 -21.90 3.92 25.28
C ASP A 194 -20.43 3.76 25.70
N GLY A 195 -19.50 3.60 24.74
CA GLY A 195 -18.07 3.38 25.01
C GLY A 195 -17.70 1.92 25.23
N GLY A 196 -18.67 1.00 25.23
CA GLY A 196 -18.41 -0.43 25.35
C GLY A 196 -17.70 -1.02 24.13
N LEU A 197 -16.93 -2.08 24.35
CA LEU A 197 -16.21 -2.82 23.30
C LEU A 197 -17.00 -4.06 22.89
N VAL A 198 -17.14 -4.31 21.59
CA VAL A 198 -17.81 -5.51 21.06
C VAL A 198 -16.95 -6.19 20.02
N CYS A 199 -16.80 -7.51 20.15
CA CYS A 199 -16.21 -8.34 19.10
C CYS A 199 -17.25 -9.34 18.61
N ARG A 200 -17.69 -9.21 17.38
CA ARG A 200 -18.88 -9.90 16.84
C ARG A 200 -20.14 -9.48 17.62
N THR A 201 -20.72 -10.34 18.45
CA THR A 201 -21.92 -10.05 19.26
C THR A 201 -21.66 -10.09 20.76
N LYS A 202 -20.40 -10.23 21.17
CA LYS A 202 -20.03 -10.33 22.60
C LYS A 202 -19.45 -9.03 23.11
N PRO A 203 -19.96 -8.48 24.23
CA PRO A 203 -19.40 -7.32 24.87
C PRO A 203 -18.06 -7.64 25.56
N TYR A 204 -17.19 -6.66 25.64
CA TYR A 204 -15.92 -6.68 26.34
C TYR A 204 -15.68 -5.34 27.03
N ASN A 205 -15.08 -5.35 28.19
CA ASN A 205 -14.61 -4.15 28.89
C ASN A 205 -13.09 -4.19 29.05
N VAL A 206 -12.46 -3.01 29.05
CA VAL A 206 -11.02 -2.90 29.34
C VAL A 206 -10.77 -3.43 30.75
N GLY A 207 -9.74 -4.27 30.90
CA GLY A 207 -9.39 -4.92 32.17
C GLY A 207 -10.20 -6.16 32.53
N GLU A 208 -11.31 -6.47 31.85
CA GLU A 208 -12.11 -7.66 32.10
C GLU A 208 -11.69 -8.86 31.27
N LYS A 209 -11.69 -10.03 31.88
CA LYS A 209 -11.31 -11.30 31.24
C LYS A 209 -12.46 -11.89 30.45
N ALA A 210 -12.27 -11.98 29.14
CA ALA A 210 -13.15 -12.78 28.28
C ALA A 210 -12.53 -14.15 27.98
N SER A 211 -13.31 -15.21 28.06
CA SER A 211 -12.81 -16.57 27.86
C SER A 211 -13.75 -17.45 27.05
N VAL A 212 -13.23 -18.55 26.52
CA VAL A 212 -13.98 -19.62 25.85
C VAL A 212 -13.75 -20.96 26.56
N LYS A 213 -14.80 -21.78 26.62
CA LYS A 213 -14.74 -23.12 27.19
C LYS A 213 -14.54 -24.15 26.07
N GLY A 214 -14.07 -25.35 26.42
CA GLY A 214 -13.94 -26.48 25.49
C GLY A 214 -12.55 -26.60 24.86
N VAL A 215 -12.42 -27.42 23.83
CA VAL A 215 -11.16 -27.63 23.09
C VAL A 215 -10.89 -26.43 22.21
N LEU A 216 -9.68 -25.91 22.27
CA LEU A 216 -9.27 -24.76 21.48
C LEU A 216 -9.08 -25.18 20.01
N LYS A 217 -9.93 -24.68 19.12
CA LYS A 217 -9.84 -24.87 17.68
C LYS A 217 -9.63 -23.55 16.99
N ILE A 218 -8.78 -23.53 15.96
CA ILE A 218 -8.50 -22.34 15.15
C ILE A 218 -9.77 -21.95 14.39
N CYS A 219 -10.17 -20.69 14.54
CA CYS A 219 -11.33 -20.07 13.88
C CYS A 219 -12.73 -20.62 14.27
N GLU A 220 -12.84 -21.63 15.12
CA GLU A 220 -14.13 -22.16 15.54
C GLU A 220 -14.58 -21.62 16.90
N ASN A 221 -13.77 -21.79 17.94
CA ASN A 221 -14.17 -21.49 19.32
C ASN A 221 -13.12 -20.76 20.15
N GLY A 222 -12.05 -20.25 19.52
CA GLY A 222 -11.04 -19.44 20.20
C GLY A 222 -11.27 -17.94 20.01
N ILE A 223 -10.65 -17.15 20.88
CA ILE A 223 -10.57 -15.68 20.71
C ILE A 223 -9.35 -15.38 19.86
N HIS A 224 -9.57 -14.81 18.70
CA HIS A 224 -8.49 -14.49 17.78
C HIS A 224 -7.88 -13.14 18.11
N TYR A 225 -6.57 -13.06 18.02
CA TYR A 225 -5.78 -11.84 18.14
C TYR A 225 -4.58 -11.94 17.21
N CYS A 226 -3.95 -10.82 16.94
CA CYS A 226 -2.71 -10.78 16.16
C CYS A 226 -1.56 -10.27 17.01
N THR A 227 -0.36 -10.74 16.73
CA THR A 227 0.88 -10.24 17.34
C THR A 227 1.54 -9.16 16.47
N ASN A 228 0.97 -8.87 15.31
CA ASN A 228 1.42 -7.86 14.38
C ASN A 228 0.35 -6.78 14.22
N LEU A 229 0.71 -5.54 14.59
CA LEU A 229 -0.20 -4.40 14.52
C LEU A 229 -0.55 -4.04 13.07
N PHE A 230 0.37 -4.20 12.12
CA PHE A 230 0.10 -3.98 10.70
C PHE A 230 -0.98 -4.91 10.17
N GLU A 231 -0.96 -6.20 10.54
CA GLU A 231 -1.99 -7.15 10.11
C GLU A 231 -3.37 -6.82 10.68
N ILE A 232 -3.45 -6.34 11.92
CA ILE A 232 -4.72 -5.86 12.47
C ILE A 232 -5.17 -4.60 11.75
N PHE A 233 -4.26 -3.65 11.54
CA PHE A 233 -4.55 -2.40 10.88
C PHE A 233 -5.08 -2.67 9.46
N ASN A 234 -4.41 -3.50 8.67
CA ASN A 234 -4.84 -3.90 7.35
C ASN A 234 -6.22 -4.57 7.34
N TYR A 235 -6.43 -5.54 8.22
CA TYR A 235 -7.67 -6.34 8.21
C TYR A 235 -8.91 -5.55 8.66
N TYR A 236 -8.76 -4.65 9.63
CA TYR A 236 -9.92 -4.02 10.28
C TYR A 236 -10.18 -2.61 9.80
N TYR A 237 -9.17 -1.82 9.49
CA TYR A 237 -9.39 -0.46 9.00
C TYR A 237 -10.02 -0.45 7.60
N GLY A 238 -9.60 -1.34 6.70
CA GLY A 238 -10.17 -1.47 5.37
C GLY A 238 -11.61 -1.97 5.36
N LYS A 239 -11.94 -2.90 6.28
CA LYS A 239 -13.24 -3.59 6.26
C LYS A 239 -14.35 -2.92 7.06
N TYR A 240 -14.03 -2.20 8.13
CA TYR A 240 -15.01 -1.78 9.12
C TYR A 240 -14.95 -0.29 9.51
N GLY A 241 -14.04 0.48 8.93
CA GLY A 241 -14.00 1.95 9.04
C GLY A 241 -13.87 2.50 10.47
N LYS A 242 -14.61 3.57 10.74
CA LYS A 242 -14.48 4.40 11.95
C LYS A 242 -14.90 3.70 13.26
N ASP A 243 -15.66 2.62 13.18
CA ASP A 243 -16.31 1.99 14.33
C ASP A 243 -15.40 1.00 15.06
N PHE A 244 -14.14 0.88 14.65
CA PHE A 244 -13.19 -0.05 15.28
C PHE A 244 -12.10 0.68 16.05
N VAL A 245 -11.77 0.12 17.19
CA VAL A 245 -10.61 0.50 18.00
C VAL A 245 -9.69 -0.70 18.13
N ILE A 246 -8.39 -0.45 18.20
CA ILE A 246 -7.38 -1.47 18.46
C ILE A 246 -7.02 -1.41 19.92
N CYS A 247 -7.06 -2.55 20.60
CA CYS A 247 -6.65 -2.69 22.00
C CYS A 247 -5.35 -3.48 22.09
N GLU A 248 -4.45 -3.04 22.93
CA GLU A 248 -3.38 -3.85 23.47
C GLU A 248 -3.98 -4.86 24.46
N CYS A 249 -3.58 -6.13 24.41
CA CYS A 249 -4.25 -7.20 25.15
C CYS A 249 -3.26 -8.11 25.86
N GLU A 250 -3.68 -8.60 27.02
CA GLU A 250 -3.10 -9.78 27.66
C GLU A 250 -3.85 -11.04 27.22
N VAL A 251 -3.15 -12.13 26.98
CA VAL A 251 -3.73 -13.37 26.44
C VAL A 251 -3.27 -14.59 27.23
N SER A 252 -4.05 -15.67 27.17
CA SER A 252 -3.68 -16.93 27.81
C SER A 252 -2.39 -17.51 27.26
N LYS A 253 -1.66 -18.27 28.07
CA LYS A 253 -0.45 -18.99 27.63
C LYS A 253 -0.75 -20.08 26.60
N GLU A 254 -1.96 -20.64 26.61
CA GLU A 254 -2.40 -21.62 25.62
C GLU A 254 -2.82 -20.90 24.34
N GLN A 255 -2.06 -21.11 23.27
CA GLN A 255 -2.21 -20.42 22.01
C GLN A 255 -2.06 -21.38 20.83
N ARG A 256 -2.77 -21.10 19.73
CA ARG A 256 -2.61 -21.78 18.43
C ARG A 256 -2.50 -20.76 17.31
N GLY A 257 -1.57 -21.00 16.38
CA GLY A 257 -1.40 -20.19 15.16
C GLY A 257 -2.59 -20.40 14.21
N GLY A 258 -2.98 -19.35 13.49
CA GLY A 258 -3.95 -19.40 12.39
C GLY A 258 -3.27 -19.83 11.07
N ARG A 259 -4.06 -20.33 10.10
CA ARG A 259 -3.60 -20.56 8.73
C ARG A 259 -3.66 -19.25 7.95
N GLY A 260 -2.69 -19.02 7.08
CA GLY A 260 -2.69 -17.89 6.15
C GLY A 260 -2.28 -16.52 6.73
N CYS A 261 -1.92 -16.45 8.02
CA CYS A 261 -1.47 -15.22 8.66
C CYS A 261 -0.43 -15.57 9.71
N SER A 262 0.80 -15.13 9.55
CA SER A 262 1.92 -15.52 10.41
C SER A 262 1.78 -15.04 11.85
N SER A 263 1.11 -13.93 12.09
CA SER A 263 0.91 -13.33 13.40
C SER A 263 -0.46 -13.64 14.03
N LYS A 264 -1.42 -14.18 13.28
CA LYS A 264 -2.75 -14.53 13.81
C LYS A 264 -2.67 -15.70 14.76
N ARG A 265 -3.21 -15.50 15.95
CA ARG A 265 -3.23 -16.48 17.04
C ARG A 265 -4.65 -16.70 17.55
N CYS A 266 -4.84 -17.80 18.23
CA CYS A 266 -6.09 -18.14 18.92
C CYS A 266 -5.76 -18.39 20.39
N ALA A 267 -6.48 -17.76 21.28
CA ALA A 267 -6.30 -17.84 22.72
C ALA A 267 -7.56 -18.33 23.42
N ARG A 268 -7.41 -18.93 24.60
CA ARG A 268 -8.53 -19.35 25.45
C ARG A 268 -9.20 -18.15 26.12
N TRP A 269 -8.40 -17.14 26.50
CA TRP A 269 -8.90 -15.90 27.08
C TRP A 269 -8.06 -14.70 26.66
N ILE A 270 -8.65 -13.53 26.72
CA ILE A 270 -8.05 -12.25 26.40
C ILE A 270 -8.53 -11.20 27.41
N ILE A 271 -7.66 -10.31 27.81
CA ILE A 271 -7.97 -9.13 28.61
C ILE A 271 -7.52 -7.90 27.82
N PRO A 272 -8.45 -7.08 27.30
CA PRO A 272 -8.09 -5.78 26.73
C PRO A 272 -7.48 -4.90 27.82
N GLN A 273 -6.23 -4.49 27.63
CA GLN A 273 -5.50 -3.66 28.62
C GLN A 273 -5.80 -2.18 28.42
N ARG A 274 -5.73 -1.73 27.18
CA ARG A 274 -6.04 -0.34 26.81
C ARG A 274 -6.45 -0.23 25.36
N ILE A 275 -7.24 0.79 25.07
CA ILE A 275 -7.56 1.22 23.70
C ILE A 275 -6.37 2.05 23.19
N LEU A 276 -5.92 1.77 21.98
CA LEU A 276 -4.91 2.56 21.30
C LEU A 276 -5.59 3.69 20.51
N PRO A 277 -5.35 4.98 20.83
CA PRO A 277 -5.75 6.06 19.97
C PRO A 277 -5.16 5.91 18.56
N ARG A 278 -5.88 6.35 17.54
CA ARG A 278 -5.44 6.23 16.14
C ARG A 278 -4.04 6.81 15.91
N GLU A 279 -3.77 7.97 16.49
CA GLU A 279 -2.46 8.63 16.38
C GLU A 279 -1.34 7.78 16.98
N GLU A 280 -1.61 7.08 18.07
CA GLU A 280 -0.65 6.16 18.69
C GLU A 280 -0.44 4.91 17.80
N VAL A 281 -1.50 4.38 17.19
CA VAL A 281 -1.38 3.28 16.21
C VAL A 281 -0.46 3.70 15.06
N ILE A 282 -0.71 4.86 14.46
CA ILE A 282 0.11 5.40 13.36
C ILE A 282 1.56 5.61 13.83
N LYS A 283 1.75 6.15 15.04
CA LYS A 283 3.10 6.35 15.61
C LYS A 283 3.84 5.01 15.79
N ILE A 284 3.19 3.98 16.33
CA ILE A 284 3.79 2.65 16.51
C ILE A 284 4.17 2.06 15.15
N LEU A 285 3.32 2.22 14.14
CA LEU A 285 3.59 1.75 12.78
C LEU A 285 4.80 2.48 12.18
N ASN A 286 4.91 3.80 12.36
CA ASN A 286 6.02 4.62 11.86
C ASN A 286 7.34 4.33 12.59
N ASP A 287 7.30 4.08 13.89
CA ASP A 287 8.50 3.76 14.68
C ASP A 287 9.06 2.35 14.35
N GLY A 288 8.50 1.66 13.36
CA GLY A 288 8.90 0.31 12.93
C GLY A 288 8.76 -0.72 14.06
N GLY A 289 7.91 -0.41 15.03
CA GLY A 289 7.75 -1.24 16.21
C GLY A 289 8.97 -1.30 17.13
N THR A 290 9.92 -0.40 16.96
CA THR A 290 11.07 -0.32 17.85
C THR A 290 10.72 0.45 19.13
N LYS A 291 10.19 -0.24 20.14
CA LYS A 291 10.56 0.01 21.55
C LYS A 291 10.49 -1.32 22.28
N GLU A 292 11.59 -1.53 23.02
CA GLU A 292 11.98 -2.65 23.85
C GLU A 292 10.85 -3.33 24.60
#